data_8ff8e266ea5fc133ec82abb40db6573c
#
_entry.id   8ff8e266ea5fc133ec82abb40db6573c
#
_cell.length_a   1.000
_cell.length_b   1.000
_cell.length_c   1.000
_cell.angle_alpha   90.00
_cell.angle_beta   90.00
_cell.angle_gamma   90.00
#
_symmetry.space_group_name_H-M   'P 1'
#
loop_
_entity.id
_entity.type
_entity.pdbx_description
1 polymer ?
#
loop_
_entity_poly.entity_id
_entity_poly.type
_entity_poly.pdbx_seq_one_letter_code
_entity_poly.pdbx_strand_id
1 'polypeptide(L)'
;MFKHILLPTDGSVLSEAAIKKGVEFAKEINAKVSGLTVTKPFHVFTTDVMELEDTKGTYAEDTKALADQRLSVIEQAAKQAGLSYDGVHKIGDHPWEEIIKTASERGCDVIFMASHGRRGVVALVIGSETNKVLTHTKIPVLVYR
;
A
#
# COMPACT_ATOMS: atom_id res chain seq x y z
N MET A 1 14.34 17.44 4.55
CA MET A 1 13.00 17.93 4.24
C MET A 1 11.96 16.86 4.58
N PHE A 2 11.86 15.75 3.85
CA PHE A 2 10.97 14.65 4.22
C PHE A 2 11.56 13.80 5.36
N LYS A 3 10.71 13.41 6.30
CA LYS A 3 11.08 12.64 7.50
C LYS A 3 10.35 11.31 7.62
N HIS A 4 9.22 11.17 6.94
CA HIS A 4 8.38 9.99 7.04
C HIS A 4 7.67 9.69 5.71
N ILE A 5 8.02 8.57 5.11
CA ILE A 5 7.53 8.14 3.80
C ILE A 5 6.45 7.08 3.96
N LEU A 6 5.32 7.22 3.26
CA LEU A 6 4.35 6.15 3.08
C LEU A 6 4.67 5.39 1.79
N LEU A 7 4.80 4.08 1.88
CA LEU A 7 4.97 3.15 0.76
C LEU A 7 3.73 2.24 0.62
N PRO A 8 2.75 2.59 -0.21
CA PRO A 8 1.63 1.69 -0.50
C PRO A 8 2.05 0.59 -1.47
N THR A 9 1.50 -0.61 -1.28
CA THR A 9 1.73 -1.76 -2.15
C THR A 9 0.46 -2.57 -2.39
N ASP A 10 0.28 -3.03 -3.62
CA ASP A 10 -0.72 -4.02 -4.01
C ASP A 10 -0.12 -5.39 -4.38
N GLY A 11 1.18 -5.55 -4.14
CA GLY A 11 1.93 -6.76 -4.46
C GLY A 11 2.26 -6.94 -5.94
N SER A 12 2.00 -5.95 -6.80
CA SER A 12 2.39 -5.99 -8.21
C SER A 12 3.91 -5.83 -8.39
N VAL A 13 4.42 -6.26 -9.53
CA VAL A 13 5.85 -6.13 -9.88
C VAL A 13 6.31 -4.67 -9.85
N LEU A 14 5.51 -3.76 -10.40
CA LEU A 14 5.85 -2.33 -10.40
C LEU A 14 5.79 -1.74 -8.99
N SER A 15 4.84 -2.18 -8.18
CA SER A 15 4.75 -1.78 -6.76
C SER A 15 6.00 -2.22 -5.99
N GLU A 16 6.48 -3.43 -6.19
CA GLU A 16 7.72 -3.93 -5.57
C GLU A 16 8.95 -3.16 -6.03
N ALA A 17 9.02 -2.81 -7.31
CA ALA A 17 10.09 -1.94 -7.83
C ALA A 17 10.04 -0.54 -7.19
N ALA A 18 8.85 0.02 -7.03
CA ALA A 18 8.64 1.30 -6.34
C ALA A 18 9.07 1.22 -4.86
N ILE A 19 8.75 0.12 -4.17
CA ILE A 19 9.19 -0.12 -2.78
C ILE A 19 10.72 -0.07 -2.68
N LYS A 20 11.41 -0.78 -3.55
CA LYS A 20 12.87 -0.79 -3.56
C LYS A 20 13.44 0.62 -3.70
N LYS A 21 12.94 1.39 -4.65
CA LYS A 21 13.36 2.78 -4.87
C LYS A 21 12.94 3.73 -3.75
N GLY A 22 11.76 3.53 -3.20
CA GLY A 22 11.29 4.30 -2.05
C GLY A 22 12.13 4.09 -0.80
N VAL A 23 12.58 2.85 -0.55
CA VAL A 23 13.48 2.54 0.57
C VAL A 23 14.89 3.10 0.32
N GLU A 24 15.42 3.03 -0.90
CA GLU A 24 16.68 3.68 -1.27
C GLU A 24 16.60 5.19 -0.99
N PHE A 25 15.52 5.83 -1.43
CA PHE A 25 15.29 7.26 -1.18
C PHE A 25 15.16 7.57 0.32
N ALA A 26 14.39 6.76 1.07
CA ALA A 26 14.25 6.92 2.52
C ALA A 26 15.61 6.85 3.24
N LYS A 27 16.48 5.94 2.80
CA LYS A 27 17.82 5.78 3.35
C LYS A 27 18.68 7.02 3.10
N GLU A 28 18.67 7.57 1.89
CA GLU A 28 19.45 8.76 1.54
C GLU A 28 19.07 9.99 2.39
N ILE A 29 17.79 10.13 2.71
CA ILE A 29 17.29 11.26 3.49
C ILE A 29 17.10 10.94 4.98
N ASN A 30 17.44 9.73 5.42
CA ASN A 30 17.27 9.22 6.78
C ASN A 30 15.82 9.38 7.29
N ALA A 31 14.85 8.97 6.48
CA ALA A 31 13.43 9.03 6.79
C ALA A 31 12.90 7.69 7.33
N LYS A 32 11.88 7.77 8.19
CA LYS A 32 11.09 6.62 8.62
C LYS A 32 10.22 6.12 7.46
N VAL A 33 9.93 4.82 7.42
CA VAL A 33 9.06 4.18 6.44
C VAL A 33 7.81 3.60 7.09
N SER A 34 6.64 3.94 6.57
CA SER A 34 5.39 3.21 6.82
C SER A 34 4.98 2.46 5.55
N GLY A 35 4.75 1.16 5.68
CA GLY A 35 4.18 0.34 4.61
C GLY A 35 2.67 0.27 4.73
N LEU A 36 1.96 0.29 3.60
CA LEU A 36 0.52 0.12 3.55
C LEU A 36 0.12 -0.88 2.47
N THR A 37 -0.76 -1.80 2.84
CA THR A 37 -1.53 -2.56 1.84
C THR A 37 -3.01 -2.49 2.15
N VAL A 38 -3.82 -2.38 1.11
CA VAL A 38 -5.28 -2.31 1.20
C VAL A 38 -5.87 -3.55 0.54
N THR A 39 -6.73 -4.24 1.27
CA THR A 39 -7.48 -5.39 0.77
C THR A 39 -8.96 -5.07 0.73
N LYS A 40 -9.70 -5.75 -0.15
CA LYS A 40 -11.14 -5.52 -0.27
C LYS A 40 -11.90 -6.16 0.87
N PRO A 41 -13.02 -5.55 1.30
CA PRO A 41 -13.91 -6.18 2.28
C PRO A 41 -14.56 -7.43 1.69
N PHE A 42 -15.02 -8.31 2.58
CA PHE A 42 -15.81 -9.49 2.20
C PHE A 42 -17.19 -9.06 1.69
N HIS A 43 -17.54 -9.52 0.49
CA HIS A 43 -18.86 -9.29 -0.09
C HIS A 43 -19.68 -10.58 -0.05
N VAL A 44 -20.91 -10.50 0.45
CA VAL A 44 -21.82 -11.64 0.60
C VAL A 44 -22.51 -11.98 -0.70
N PHE A 45 -22.37 -13.24 -1.15
CA PHE A 45 -23.05 -13.78 -2.33
C PHE A 45 -23.97 -14.98 -1.99
N THR A 46 -24.12 -15.35 -0.71
CA THR A 46 -24.93 -16.47 -0.24
C THR A 46 -25.90 -16.04 0.84
N THR A 47 -27.06 -16.73 0.93
CA THR A 47 -28.04 -16.56 2.00
C THR A 47 -27.93 -17.63 3.09
N ASP A 48 -27.05 -18.62 2.93
CA ASP A 48 -26.76 -19.62 3.95
C ASP A 48 -25.83 -19.06 5.02
N VAL A 49 -26.33 -18.97 6.26
CA VAL A 49 -25.61 -18.34 7.37
C VAL A 49 -24.37 -19.13 7.78
N MET A 50 -24.43 -20.48 7.75
CA MET A 50 -23.28 -21.31 8.13
C MET A 50 -22.17 -21.26 7.07
N GLU A 51 -22.56 -21.39 5.80
CA GLU A 51 -21.62 -21.24 4.66
C GLU A 51 -21.03 -19.84 4.65
N LEU A 52 -21.81 -18.83 4.99
CA LEU A 52 -21.37 -17.42 5.08
C LEU A 52 -20.33 -17.22 6.17
N GLU A 53 -20.52 -17.77 7.37
CA GLU A 53 -19.57 -17.64 8.48
C GLU A 53 -18.25 -18.34 8.17
N ASP A 54 -18.27 -19.57 7.64
CA ASP A 54 -17.09 -20.32 7.25
C ASP A 54 -16.33 -19.60 6.11
N THR A 55 -17.03 -19.14 5.10
CA THR A 55 -16.42 -18.42 3.97
C THR A 55 -15.83 -17.08 4.41
N LYS A 56 -16.52 -16.36 5.29
CA LYS A 56 -16.03 -15.10 5.86
C LYS A 56 -14.78 -15.29 6.70
N GLY A 57 -14.72 -16.35 7.52
CA GLY A 57 -13.56 -16.69 8.33
C GLY A 57 -12.35 -17.02 7.46
N THR A 58 -12.51 -17.90 6.46
CA THR A 58 -11.47 -18.26 5.50
C THR A 58 -10.99 -17.04 4.71
N TYR A 59 -11.90 -16.20 4.25
CA TYR A 59 -11.56 -14.98 3.53
C TYR A 59 -10.72 -14.01 4.38
N ALA A 60 -11.07 -13.84 5.66
CA ALA A 60 -10.34 -12.98 6.58
C ALA A 60 -8.92 -13.50 6.82
N GLU A 61 -8.75 -14.81 6.98
CA GLU A 61 -7.43 -15.44 7.15
C GLU A 61 -6.56 -15.32 5.90
N ASP A 62 -7.11 -15.62 4.73
CA ASP A 62 -6.41 -15.52 3.45
C ASP A 62 -6.01 -14.08 3.13
N THR A 63 -6.90 -13.15 3.42
CA THR A 63 -6.67 -11.71 3.21
C THR A 63 -5.59 -11.19 4.15
N LYS A 64 -5.60 -11.62 5.40
CA LYS A 64 -4.54 -11.27 6.35
C LYS A 64 -3.19 -11.84 5.93
N ALA A 65 -3.13 -13.11 5.53
CA ALA A 65 -1.90 -13.75 5.05
C ALA A 65 -1.34 -13.02 3.82
N LEU A 66 -2.20 -12.64 2.88
CA LEU A 66 -1.82 -11.85 1.71
C LEU A 66 -1.26 -10.48 2.09
N ALA A 67 -1.92 -9.79 3.03
CA ALA A 67 -1.45 -8.50 3.53
C ALA A 67 -0.09 -8.62 4.22
N ASP A 68 0.09 -9.62 5.07
CA ASP A 68 1.35 -9.88 5.77
C ASP A 68 2.48 -10.18 4.77
N GLN A 69 2.21 -10.94 3.71
CA GLN A 69 3.17 -11.22 2.65
C GLN A 69 3.60 -9.94 1.91
N ARG A 70 2.65 -9.09 1.54
CA ARG A 70 2.92 -7.82 0.86
C ARG A 70 3.73 -6.87 1.73
N LEU A 71 3.34 -6.72 2.98
CA LEU A 71 4.02 -5.84 3.93
C LEU A 71 5.42 -6.34 4.28
N SER A 72 5.64 -7.66 4.29
CA SER A 72 6.96 -8.24 4.57
C SER A 72 8.04 -7.81 3.57
N VAL A 73 7.67 -7.55 2.33
CA VAL A 73 8.59 -7.04 1.30
C VAL A 73 9.13 -5.66 1.69
N ILE A 74 8.26 -4.78 2.18
CA ILE A 74 8.66 -3.44 2.64
C ILE A 74 9.48 -3.54 3.92
N GLU A 75 9.02 -4.35 4.88
CA GLU A 75 9.69 -4.55 6.16
C GLU A 75 11.13 -5.04 5.98
N GLN A 76 11.33 -6.07 5.16
CA GLN A 76 12.65 -6.63 4.88
C GLN A 76 13.56 -5.60 4.22
N ALA A 77 13.07 -4.86 3.23
CA ALA A 77 13.83 -3.82 2.56
C ALA A 77 14.24 -2.69 3.52
N ALA A 78 13.30 -2.21 4.34
CA ALA A 78 13.57 -1.17 5.33
C ALA A 78 14.56 -1.64 6.39
N LYS A 79 14.41 -2.87 6.89
CA LYS A 79 15.33 -3.49 7.86
C LYS A 79 16.75 -3.62 7.32
N GLN A 80 16.90 -4.11 6.08
CA GLN A 80 18.20 -4.19 5.41
C GLN A 80 18.85 -2.82 5.21
N ALA A 81 18.05 -1.79 5.02
CA ALA A 81 18.50 -0.40 4.91
C ALA A 81 18.79 0.27 6.27
N GLY A 82 18.48 -0.38 7.39
CA GLY A 82 18.64 0.16 8.74
C GLY A 82 17.62 1.25 9.10
N LEU A 83 16.43 1.22 8.47
CA LEU A 83 15.39 2.22 8.66
C LEU A 83 14.33 1.77 9.68
N SER A 84 13.76 2.73 10.40
CA SER A 84 12.57 2.52 11.21
C SER A 84 11.36 2.24 10.30
N TYR A 85 10.63 1.17 10.60
CA TYR A 85 9.49 0.70 9.83
C TYR A 85 8.28 0.42 10.70
N ASP A 86 7.10 0.70 10.17
CA ASP A 86 5.82 0.16 10.65
C ASP A 86 4.92 -0.23 9.46
N GLY A 87 4.16 -1.31 9.62
CA GLY A 87 3.25 -1.83 8.60
C GLY A 87 1.79 -1.58 8.97
N VAL A 88 0.98 -1.28 7.97
CA VAL A 88 -0.46 -1.05 8.12
C VAL A 88 -1.23 -1.87 7.09
N HIS A 89 -2.17 -2.68 7.56
CA HIS A 89 -3.17 -3.33 6.73
C HIS A 89 -4.50 -2.62 6.91
N LYS A 90 -5.10 -2.14 5.83
CA LYS A 90 -6.44 -1.55 5.79
C LYS A 90 -7.35 -2.40 4.91
N ILE A 91 -8.63 -2.41 5.28
CA ILE A 91 -9.69 -3.05 4.49
C ILE A 91 -10.59 -1.94 3.96
N GLY A 92 -10.75 -1.86 2.64
CA GLY A 92 -11.58 -0.84 2.01
C GLY A 92 -11.75 -1.08 0.52
N ASP A 93 -12.84 -0.52 -0.03
CA ASP A 93 -13.16 -0.64 -1.46
C ASP A 93 -12.34 0.31 -2.34
N HIS A 94 -11.83 1.38 -1.74
CA HIS A 94 -11.11 2.46 -2.44
C HIS A 94 -9.70 2.62 -1.88
N PRO A 95 -8.68 1.94 -2.46
CA PRO A 95 -7.31 2.02 -1.97
C PRO A 95 -6.77 3.45 -1.87
N TRP A 96 -7.10 4.33 -2.79
CA TRP A 96 -6.65 5.73 -2.78
C TRP A 96 -7.10 6.50 -1.52
N GLU A 97 -8.33 6.23 -1.02
CA GLU A 97 -8.82 6.86 0.21
C GLU A 97 -8.01 6.41 1.43
N GLU A 98 -7.76 5.10 1.52
CA GLU A 98 -6.98 4.52 2.61
C GLU A 98 -5.51 4.98 2.56
N ILE A 99 -4.95 5.19 1.37
CA ILE A 99 -3.59 5.74 1.21
C ILE A 99 -3.52 7.15 1.80
N ILE A 100 -4.41 8.04 1.40
CA ILE A 100 -4.43 9.43 1.87
C ILE A 100 -4.69 9.49 3.38
N LYS A 101 -5.67 8.73 3.84
CA LYS A 101 -6.04 8.66 5.26
C LYS A 101 -4.87 8.15 6.11
N THR A 102 -4.24 7.05 5.71
CA THR A 102 -3.10 6.47 6.43
C THR A 102 -1.91 7.43 6.45
N ALA A 103 -1.60 8.09 5.34
CA ALA A 103 -0.53 9.09 5.28
C ALA A 103 -0.76 10.20 6.31
N SER A 104 -1.98 10.70 6.39
CA SER A 104 -2.37 11.73 7.35
C SER A 104 -2.33 11.23 8.80
N GLU A 105 -2.93 10.09 9.09
CA GLU A 105 -2.99 9.49 10.44
C GLU A 105 -1.61 9.16 10.99
N ARG A 106 -0.68 8.74 10.13
CA ARG A 106 0.69 8.39 10.51
C ARG A 106 1.66 9.56 10.49
N GLY A 107 1.22 10.73 10.05
CA GLY A 107 2.08 11.90 9.91
C GLY A 107 3.16 11.74 8.84
N CYS A 108 2.84 11.00 7.78
CA CYS A 108 3.73 10.91 6.63
C CYS A 108 3.73 12.22 5.86
N ASP A 109 4.89 12.68 5.46
CA ASP A 109 5.08 13.96 4.78
C ASP A 109 5.38 13.80 3.28
N VAL A 110 5.47 12.56 2.82
CA VAL A 110 5.52 12.18 1.41
C VAL A 110 4.94 10.79 1.19
N ILE A 111 4.26 10.60 0.05
CA ILE A 111 3.80 9.29 -0.44
C ILE A 111 4.68 8.92 -1.62
N PHE A 112 5.28 7.74 -1.60
CA PHE A 112 6.08 7.20 -2.70
C PHE A 112 5.39 5.95 -3.24
N MET A 113 4.87 6.01 -4.46
CA MET A 113 4.06 4.94 -5.01
C MET A 113 4.33 4.67 -6.49
N ALA A 114 3.96 3.46 -6.94
CA ALA A 114 4.02 3.09 -8.34
C ALA A 114 3.00 3.88 -9.17
N SER A 115 3.31 4.10 -10.44
CA SER A 115 2.40 4.79 -11.38
C SER A 115 1.15 3.98 -11.71
N HIS A 116 1.20 2.65 -11.59
CA HIS A 116 0.07 1.73 -11.73
C HIS A 116 0.24 0.51 -10.83
N GLY A 117 -0.90 -0.16 -10.55
CA GLY A 117 -0.93 -1.42 -9.82
C GLY A 117 -1.15 -2.63 -10.74
N ARG A 118 -1.85 -3.65 -10.20
CA ARG A 118 -2.10 -4.94 -10.85
C ARG A 118 -2.85 -4.87 -12.18
N ARG A 119 -3.65 -3.83 -12.39
CA ARG A 119 -4.43 -3.63 -13.61
C ARG A 119 -3.75 -2.69 -14.59
N GLY A 120 -2.48 -2.40 -14.38
CA GLY A 120 -1.71 -1.46 -15.18
C GLY A 120 -1.58 -1.91 -16.63
N VAL A 121 -1.97 -1.01 -17.53
CA VAL A 121 -1.83 -1.17 -18.98
C VAL A 121 -0.81 -0.15 -19.48
N VAL A 122 0.16 -0.66 -20.25
CA VAL A 122 1.10 0.07 -21.12
C VAL A 122 1.43 1.54 -20.84
N ALA A 123 2.63 1.73 -20.48
CA ALA A 123 3.66 2.77 -20.64
C ALA A 123 3.36 4.28 -20.54
N LEU A 124 2.16 4.79 -20.77
CA LEU A 124 1.93 6.23 -20.88
C LEU A 124 0.80 6.79 -20.00
N VAL A 125 0.05 5.94 -19.32
CA VAL A 125 -1.12 6.38 -18.53
C VAL A 125 -0.86 6.10 -17.04
N ILE A 126 -1.04 7.11 -16.22
CA ILE A 126 -1.05 6.94 -14.76
C ILE A 126 -2.29 6.13 -14.38
N GLY A 127 -2.12 5.09 -13.55
CA GLY A 127 -3.22 4.26 -13.07
C GLY A 127 -4.29 5.04 -12.30
N SER A 128 -5.51 4.51 -12.30
CA SER A 128 -6.67 5.20 -11.70
C SER A 128 -6.48 5.52 -10.21
N GLU A 129 -5.92 4.60 -9.43
CA GLU A 129 -5.68 4.82 -8.00
C GLU A 129 -4.61 5.89 -7.76
N THR A 130 -3.50 5.84 -8.51
CA THR A 130 -2.44 6.86 -8.43
C THR A 130 -2.97 8.24 -8.82
N ASN A 131 -3.76 8.31 -9.88
CA ASN A 131 -4.39 9.56 -10.31
C ASN A 131 -5.32 10.15 -9.23
N LYS A 132 -6.12 9.31 -8.58
CA LYS A 132 -6.98 9.73 -7.47
C LYS A 132 -6.19 10.21 -6.27
N VAL A 133 -5.10 9.54 -5.91
CA VAL A 133 -4.21 10.02 -4.84
C VAL A 133 -3.66 11.40 -5.19
N LEU A 134 -3.11 11.58 -6.38
CA LEU A 134 -2.58 12.88 -6.85
C LEU A 134 -3.63 13.99 -6.82
N THR A 135 -4.87 13.67 -7.17
CA THR A 135 -5.95 14.65 -7.26
C THR A 135 -6.48 15.07 -5.90
N HIS A 136 -6.49 14.16 -4.91
CA HIS A 136 -7.20 14.38 -3.65
C HIS A 136 -6.28 14.61 -2.44
N THR A 137 -4.98 14.40 -2.55
CA THR A 137 -4.06 14.66 -1.43
C THR A 137 -3.39 16.03 -1.52
N LYS A 138 -3.06 16.58 -0.36
CA LYS A 138 -2.17 17.74 -0.23
C LYS A 138 -0.73 17.32 0.14
N ILE A 139 -0.54 16.05 0.46
CA ILE A 139 0.79 15.50 0.77
C ILE A 139 1.53 15.31 -0.56
N PRO A 140 2.80 15.72 -0.67
CA PRO A 140 3.63 15.45 -1.84
C PRO A 140 3.64 13.97 -2.23
N VAL A 141 3.58 13.69 -3.52
CA VAL A 141 3.58 12.33 -4.05
C VAL A 141 4.72 12.16 -5.05
N LEU A 142 5.58 11.19 -4.79
CA LEU A 142 6.58 10.71 -5.73
C LEU A 142 6.03 9.49 -6.46
N VAL A 143 5.96 9.58 -7.78
CA VAL A 143 5.43 8.51 -8.63
C VAL A 143 6.56 7.82 -9.36
N TYR A 144 6.73 6.52 -9.09
CA TYR A 144 7.70 5.66 -9.77
C TYR A 144 7.06 4.99 -11.02
N ARG A 145 7.79 5.02 -12.14
CA ARG A 145 7.35 4.46 -13.43
C ARG A 145 8.24 3.32 -13.87
#